data_f2a7ee8db270b1d096474c50a8e321c6
#
_entry.id   f2a7ee8db270b1d096474c50a8e321c6
#
_cell.length_a   1.000
_cell.length_b   1.000
_cell.length_c   1.000
_cell.angle_alpha   90.00
_cell.angle_beta   90.00
_cell.angle_gamma   90.00
#
_symmetry.space_group_name_H-M   'P 1'
#
loop_
_entity.id
_entity.type
_entity.pdbx_description
1 polymer ?
#
loop_
_entity_poly.entity_id
_entity_poly.type
_entity_poly.pdbx_seq_one_letter_code
_entity_poly.pdbx_strand_id
1 'polypeptide(L)'
;MLPAAPAPRHVAFDWGGVFTVGTFDGRSTQNVADRSGVPVGRVRDSYFRHVRQLEVGAWTLDHFWTVMQAETGAELPYAEFEALYLGSIADHAPMYATLAALPAGVRVGLLSNNYPVVSAHLRRDPRFARFDALVFSNELGHKKPAPEAFAALEAALERPAAQTAFVDDVQENIDAANAAGFHGILYHHGAHAEFERELAAWLGGADRTTGG
;
A
#
# COMPACT_ATOMS: atom_id res chain seq x y z
N MET A 1 39.07 12.40 16.77
CA MET A 1 37.68 11.98 16.95
C MET A 1 37.28 11.17 15.72
N LEU A 2 36.94 9.90 15.86
CA LEU A 2 36.40 9.13 14.73
C LEU A 2 35.04 9.75 14.32
N PRO A 3 34.74 9.85 13.02
CA PRO A 3 33.43 10.30 12.59
C PRO A 3 32.36 9.36 13.19
N ALA A 4 31.23 9.95 13.62
CA ALA A 4 30.11 9.15 14.10
C ALA A 4 29.67 8.20 12.99
N ALA A 5 29.33 6.96 13.34
CA ALA A 5 28.76 6.04 12.38
C ALA A 5 27.47 6.67 11.78
N PRO A 6 27.22 6.52 10.47
CA PRO A 6 26.00 7.03 9.89
C PRO A 6 24.77 6.46 10.62
N ALA A 7 23.76 7.30 10.76
CA ALA A 7 22.51 6.87 11.40
C ALA A 7 21.89 5.68 10.63
N PRO A 8 21.33 4.70 11.33
CA PRO A 8 20.73 3.53 10.68
C PRO A 8 19.57 3.98 9.76
N ARG A 9 19.50 3.37 8.58
CA ARG A 9 18.49 3.64 7.58
C ARG A 9 17.41 2.55 7.60
N HIS A 10 16.19 2.95 7.34
CA HIS A 10 14.99 2.11 7.40
C HIS A 10 14.17 2.27 6.12
N VAL A 11 13.13 1.45 5.94
CA VAL A 11 12.26 1.54 4.78
C VAL A 11 10.81 1.29 5.16
N ALA A 12 9.92 2.01 4.51
CA ALA A 12 8.49 1.74 4.55
C ALA A 12 7.94 1.67 3.12
N PHE A 13 6.89 0.90 2.93
CA PHE A 13 6.31 0.62 1.62
C PHE A 13 4.81 0.94 1.61
N ASP A 14 4.29 1.33 0.45
CA ASP A 14 2.91 1.06 0.11
C ASP A 14 2.72 -0.44 -0.20
N TRP A 15 1.47 -0.89 -0.25
CA TRP A 15 1.12 -2.24 -0.66
C TRP A 15 0.60 -2.30 -2.10
N GLY A 16 -0.43 -1.50 -2.43
CA GLY A 16 -1.03 -1.47 -3.75
C GLY A 16 -0.05 -0.94 -4.80
N GLY A 17 0.08 -1.60 -5.96
CA GLY A 17 1.05 -1.16 -6.97
C GLY A 17 2.52 -1.37 -6.62
N VAL A 18 2.85 -1.77 -5.37
CA VAL A 18 4.21 -2.11 -4.93
C VAL A 18 4.34 -3.63 -4.72
N PHE A 19 3.53 -4.21 -3.84
CA PHE A 19 3.46 -5.66 -3.60
C PHE A 19 2.43 -6.36 -4.48
N THR A 20 1.63 -5.60 -5.25
CA THR A 20 0.63 -6.14 -6.18
C THR A 20 0.88 -5.66 -7.59
N VAL A 21 0.52 -6.48 -8.59
CA VAL A 21 0.60 -6.13 -10.00
C VAL A 21 -0.72 -5.50 -10.45
N GLY A 22 -0.64 -4.33 -11.11
CA GLY A 22 -1.81 -3.59 -11.60
C GLY A 22 -2.72 -3.09 -10.48
N THR A 23 -3.84 -2.50 -10.84
CA THR A 23 -4.77 -1.95 -9.85
C THR A 23 -5.70 -3.02 -9.30
N PHE A 24 -5.75 -3.14 -7.97
CA PHE A 24 -6.71 -3.97 -7.27
C PHE A 24 -8.15 -3.63 -7.66
N ASP A 25 -8.51 -2.34 -7.65
CA ASP A 25 -9.85 -1.84 -7.97
C ASP A 25 -10.26 -2.17 -9.41
N GLY A 26 -9.32 -2.10 -10.35
CA GLY A 26 -9.57 -2.47 -11.74
C GLY A 26 -9.96 -3.93 -11.90
N ARG A 27 -9.26 -4.84 -11.20
CA ARG A 27 -9.57 -6.28 -11.22
C ARG A 27 -10.83 -6.61 -10.45
N SER A 28 -11.02 -6.05 -9.24
CA SER A 28 -12.19 -6.35 -8.42
C SER A 28 -13.48 -5.94 -9.13
N THR A 29 -13.52 -4.76 -9.75
CA THR A 29 -14.68 -4.29 -10.52
C THR A 29 -14.93 -5.12 -11.77
N GLN A 30 -13.87 -5.57 -12.47
CA GLN A 30 -13.99 -6.45 -13.62
C GLN A 30 -14.52 -7.83 -13.22
N ASN A 31 -13.96 -8.44 -12.15
CA ASN A 31 -14.41 -9.75 -11.66
C ASN A 31 -15.89 -9.74 -11.25
N VAL A 32 -16.32 -8.66 -10.57
CA VAL A 32 -17.74 -8.49 -10.22
C VAL A 32 -18.61 -8.35 -11.48
N ALA A 33 -18.19 -7.57 -12.47
CA ALA A 33 -18.90 -7.39 -13.72
C ALA A 33 -19.04 -8.72 -14.48
N ASP A 34 -17.95 -9.45 -14.65
CA ASP A 34 -17.92 -10.73 -15.36
C ASP A 34 -18.82 -11.77 -14.69
N ARG A 35 -18.82 -11.79 -13.36
CA ARG A 35 -19.60 -12.78 -12.60
C ARG A 35 -21.08 -12.44 -12.50
N SER A 36 -21.43 -11.15 -12.42
CA SER A 36 -22.83 -10.70 -12.29
C SER A 36 -23.53 -10.44 -13.61
N GLY A 37 -22.75 -10.34 -14.72
CA GLY A 37 -23.28 -9.93 -16.03
C GLY A 37 -23.63 -8.43 -16.12
N VAL A 38 -23.31 -7.64 -15.11
CA VAL A 38 -23.54 -6.19 -15.13
C VAL A 38 -22.40 -5.51 -15.93
N PRO A 39 -22.71 -4.53 -16.80
CA PRO A 39 -21.67 -3.79 -17.54
C PRO A 39 -20.60 -3.21 -16.60
N VAL A 40 -19.33 -3.45 -16.89
CA VAL A 40 -18.19 -3.05 -16.05
C VAL A 40 -18.15 -1.55 -15.75
N GLY A 41 -18.57 -0.70 -16.69
CA GLY A 41 -18.66 0.75 -16.45
C GLY A 41 -19.61 1.08 -15.29
N ARG A 42 -20.77 0.40 -15.23
CA ARG A 42 -21.75 0.60 -14.15
C ARG A 42 -21.21 0.13 -12.79
N VAL A 43 -20.49 -0.99 -12.78
CA VAL A 43 -19.81 -1.49 -11.56
C VAL A 43 -18.75 -0.51 -11.09
N ARG A 44 -17.90 -0.01 -12.00
CA ARG A 44 -16.85 0.97 -11.72
C ARG A 44 -17.41 2.29 -11.19
N ASP A 45 -18.44 2.83 -11.82
CA ASP A 45 -19.04 4.09 -11.42
C ASP A 45 -19.59 4.02 -9.98
N SER A 46 -20.27 2.92 -9.63
CA SER A 46 -20.73 2.68 -8.27
C SER A 46 -19.57 2.50 -7.29
N TYR A 47 -18.58 1.68 -7.66
CA TYR A 47 -17.40 1.40 -6.85
C TYR A 47 -16.64 2.70 -6.48
N PHE A 48 -16.22 3.48 -7.47
CA PHE A 48 -15.42 4.69 -7.23
C PHE A 48 -16.19 5.83 -6.56
N ARG A 49 -17.52 5.82 -6.61
CA ARG A 49 -18.35 6.75 -5.86
C ARG A 49 -18.26 6.52 -4.35
N HIS A 50 -18.06 5.28 -3.92
CA HIS A 50 -18.20 4.88 -2.52
C HIS A 50 -16.91 4.33 -1.89
N VAL A 51 -15.90 3.94 -2.67
CA VAL A 51 -14.70 3.25 -2.18
C VAL A 51 -13.96 4.00 -1.07
N ARG A 52 -14.01 5.34 -1.10
CA ARG A 52 -13.41 6.16 -0.03
C ARG A 52 -13.94 5.80 1.35
N GLN A 53 -15.22 5.39 1.47
CA GLN A 53 -15.80 5.02 2.77
C GLN A 53 -15.17 3.76 3.35
N LEU A 54 -14.72 2.83 2.48
CA LEU A 54 -13.93 1.67 2.88
C LEU A 54 -12.51 2.09 3.29
N GLU A 55 -11.86 2.96 2.49
CA GLU A 55 -10.48 3.40 2.71
C GLU A 55 -10.27 4.13 4.03
N VAL A 56 -11.30 4.80 4.54
CA VAL A 56 -11.27 5.49 5.85
C VAL A 56 -11.97 4.71 6.96
N GLY A 57 -12.39 3.47 6.70
CA GLY A 57 -13.03 2.61 7.68
C GLY A 57 -14.44 3.02 8.10
N ALA A 58 -15.07 3.96 7.37
CA ALA A 58 -16.41 4.42 7.69
C ALA A 58 -17.49 3.37 7.36
N TRP A 59 -17.23 2.49 6.38
CA TRP A 59 -18.13 1.42 5.97
C TRP A 59 -17.46 0.05 6.10
N THR A 60 -18.28 -0.96 6.40
CA THR A 60 -17.89 -2.37 6.23
C THR A 60 -18.00 -2.77 4.75
N LEU A 61 -17.31 -3.84 4.35
CA LEU A 61 -17.40 -4.36 3.00
C LEU A 61 -18.82 -4.85 2.66
N ASP A 62 -19.54 -5.42 3.64
CA ASP A 62 -20.94 -5.87 3.48
C ASP A 62 -21.87 -4.69 3.19
N HIS A 63 -21.74 -3.59 3.95
CA HIS A 63 -22.53 -2.38 3.68
C HIS A 63 -22.21 -1.79 2.32
N PHE A 64 -20.93 -1.70 1.97
CA PHE A 64 -20.49 -1.24 0.65
C PHE A 64 -21.10 -2.08 -0.48
N TRP A 65 -21.08 -3.41 -0.32
CA TRP A 65 -21.67 -4.30 -1.30
C TRP A 65 -23.18 -4.12 -1.42
N THR A 66 -23.90 -3.97 -0.30
CA THR A 66 -25.33 -3.70 -0.27
C THR A 66 -25.69 -2.45 -1.10
N VAL A 67 -24.91 -1.37 -0.93
CA VAL A 67 -25.10 -0.13 -1.71
C VAL A 67 -24.83 -0.37 -3.21
N MET A 68 -23.71 -1.05 -3.52
CA MET A 68 -23.38 -1.38 -4.91
C MET A 68 -24.47 -2.24 -5.58
N GLN A 69 -25.03 -3.23 -4.89
CA GLN A 69 -26.13 -4.06 -5.41
C GLN A 69 -27.35 -3.21 -5.76
N ALA A 70 -27.73 -2.31 -4.85
CA ALA A 70 -28.88 -1.43 -5.08
C ALA A 70 -28.70 -0.50 -6.30
N GLU A 71 -27.46 -0.02 -6.52
CA GLU A 71 -27.16 0.89 -7.65
C GLU A 71 -26.94 0.14 -8.98
N THR A 72 -26.33 -1.04 -8.93
CA THR A 72 -25.92 -1.77 -10.14
C THR A 72 -26.92 -2.83 -10.59
N GLY A 73 -27.72 -3.36 -9.66
CA GLY A 73 -28.55 -4.54 -9.89
C GLY A 73 -27.77 -5.85 -9.93
N ALA A 74 -26.54 -5.88 -9.44
CA ALA A 74 -25.74 -7.11 -9.37
C ALA A 74 -26.34 -8.08 -8.34
N GLU A 75 -26.65 -9.30 -8.78
CA GLU A 75 -27.26 -10.33 -7.93
C GLU A 75 -26.20 -11.38 -7.52
N LEU A 76 -25.31 -11.01 -6.58
CA LEU A 76 -24.32 -11.92 -6.01
C LEU A 76 -24.47 -11.95 -4.48
N PRO A 77 -24.44 -13.13 -3.83
CA PRO A 77 -24.34 -13.23 -2.39
C PRO A 77 -23.08 -12.54 -1.87
N TYR A 78 -23.15 -11.96 -0.66
CA TYR A 78 -22.00 -11.27 -0.06
C TYR A 78 -20.74 -12.14 0.00
N ALA A 79 -20.86 -13.40 0.42
CA ALA A 79 -19.72 -14.31 0.51
C ALA A 79 -19.03 -14.55 -0.85
N GLU A 80 -19.78 -14.55 -1.94
CA GLU A 80 -19.23 -14.67 -3.30
C GLU A 80 -18.56 -13.37 -3.72
N PHE A 81 -19.15 -12.22 -3.43
CA PHE A 81 -18.53 -10.92 -3.66
C PHE A 81 -17.23 -10.77 -2.88
N GLU A 82 -17.20 -11.11 -1.59
CA GLU A 82 -15.99 -11.06 -0.75
C GLU A 82 -14.87 -11.95 -1.30
N ALA A 83 -15.22 -13.17 -1.75
CA ALA A 83 -14.26 -14.09 -2.36
C ALA A 83 -13.68 -13.54 -3.68
N LEU A 84 -14.51 -12.95 -4.53
CA LEU A 84 -14.08 -12.28 -5.78
C LEU A 84 -13.20 -11.05 -5.47
N TYR A 85 -13.57 -10.31 -4.43
CA TYR A 85 -12.85 -9.12 -3.99
C TYR A 85 -11.44 -9.48 -3.51
N LEU A 86 -11.30 -10.43 -2.59
CA LEU A 86 -9.99 -10.93 -2.14
C LEU A 86 -9.23 -11.65 -3.25
N GLY A 87 -9.91 -12.40 -4.12
CA GLY A 87 -9.33 -13.05 -5.30
C GLY A 87 -8.79 -12.07 -6.34
N SER A 88 -9.07 -10.78 -6.20
CA SER A 88 -8.52 -9.73 -7.08
C SER A 88 -7.10 -9.31 -6.68
N ILE A 89 -6.57 -9.77 -5.56
CA ILE A 89 -5.18 -9.58 -5.16
C ILE A 89 -4.28 -10.35 -6.13
N ALA A 90 -3.34 -9.67 -6.77
CA ALA A 90 -2.33 -10.28 -7.61
C ALA A 90 -0.94 -9.87 -7.14
N ASP A 91 -0.24 -10.81 -6.54
CA ASP A 91 1.07 -10.58 -5.93
C ASP A 91 2.15 -10.20 -6.94
N HIS A 92 3.01 -9.28 -6.54
CA HIS A 92 4.26 -8.96 -7.23
C HIS A 92 5.43 -9.69 -6.55
N ALA A 93 5.71 -10.91 -6.98
CA ALA A 93 6.70 -11.79 -6.37
C ALA A 93 8.10 -11.15 -6.21
N PRO A 94 8.64 -10.34 -7.16
CA PRO A 94 9.92 -9.66 -6.98
C PRO A 94 9.98 -8.79 -5.73
N MET A 95 8.92 -8.01 -5.42
CA MET A 95 8.93 -7.14 -4.24
C MET A 95 8.90 -7.95 -2.93
N TYR A 96 8.19 -9.08 -2.90
CA TYR A 96 8.25 -9.99 -1.74
C TYR A 96 9.65 -10.60 -1.56
N ALA A 97 10.37 -10.88 -2.66
CA ALA A 97 11.76 -11.35 -2.59
C ALA A 97 12.69 -10.26 -2.02
N THR A 98 12.53 -9.01 -2.49
CA THR A 98 13.27 -7.85 -1.95
C THR A 98 12.99 -7.67 -0.45
N LEU A 99 11.71 -7.73 -0.02
CA LEU A 99 11.32 -7.65 1.39
C LEU A 99 12.04 -8.72 2.25
N ALA A 100 12.05 -9.96 1.78
CA ALA A 100 12.68 -11.08 2.48
C ALA A 100 14.21 -10.95 2.56
N ALA A 101 14.83 -10.28 1.59
CA ALA A 101 16.28 -10.06 1.51
C ALA A 101 16.77 -8.86 2.33
N LEU A 102 15.88 -8.02 2.88
CA LEU A 102 16.28 -6.88 3.70
C LEU A 102 17.07 -7.30 4.93
N PRO A 103 18.17 -6.59 5.26
CA PRO A 103 18.97 -6.90 6.45
C PRO A 103 18.13 -6.89 7.73
N ALA A 104 18.45 -7.79 8.68
CA ALA A 104 17.70 -7.93 9.93
C ALA A 104 17.67 -6.65 10.80
N GLY A 105 18.69 -5.79 10.68
CA GLY A 105 18.77 -4.51 11.41
C GLY A 105 17.93 -3.38 10.80
N VAL A 106 17.35 -3.59 9.61
CA VAL A 106 16.46 -2.62 8.95
C VAL A 106 15.05 -2.78 9.48
N ARG A 107 14.50 -1.72 10.10
CA ARG A 107 13.08 -1.68 10.44
C ARG A 107 12.26 -1.46 9.15
N VAL A 108 11.15 -2.17 9.05
CA VAL A 108 10.29 -2.16 7.87
C VAL A 108 8.87 -1.77 8.25
N GLY A 109 8.36 -0.70 7.63
CA GLY A 109 6.97 -0.25 7.79
C GLY A 109 6.12 -0.55 6.55
N LEU A 110 4.81 -0.59 6.75
CA LEU A 110 3.81 -0.53 5.70
C LEU A 110 2.86 0.62 5.99
N LEU A 111 2.59 1.46 4.98
CA LEU A 111 1.52 2.45 5.01
C LEU A 111 0.68 2.32 3.74
N SER A 112 -0.53 1.79 3.88
CA SER A 112 -1.39 1.49 2.73
C SER A 112 -2.77 2.09 2.87
N ASN A 113 -3.25 2.71 1.77
CA ASN A 113 -4.66 3.03 1.61
C ASN A 113 -5.38 1.71 1.32
N ASN A 114 -6.15 1.23 2.29
CA ASN A 114 -6.65 -0.14 2.24
C ASN A 114 -8.05 -0.26 2.83
N TYR A 115 -8.61 -1.46 2.74
CA TYR A 115 -9.97 -1.79 3.10
C TYR A 115 -10.01 -2.79 4.26
N PRO A 116 -11.04 -2.78 5.13
CA PRO A 116 -11.05 -3.62 6.33
C PRO A 116 -10.79 -5.11 6.08
N VAL A 117 -11.42 -5.69 5.04
CA VAL A 117 -11.25 -7.11 4.71
C VAL A 117 -9.84 -7.41 4.19
N VAL A 118 -9.25 -6.51 3.40
CA VAL A 118 -7.89 -6.69 2.85
C VAL A 118 -6.86 -6.50 3.96
N SER A 119 -7.00 -5.48 4.82
CA SER A 119 -6.11 -5.29 5.98
C SER A 119 -6.13 -6.52 6.90
N ALA A 120 -7.31 -7.08 7.18
CA ALA A 120 -7.44 -8.31 7.95
C ALA A 120 -6.81 -9.53 7.26
N HIS A 121 -6.89 -9.62 5.92
CA HIS A 121 -6.23 -10.65 5.13
C HIS A 121 -4.71 -10.53 5.22
N LEU A 122 -4.16 -9.34 5.00
CA LEU A 122 -2.71 -9.10 5.04
C LEU A 122 -2.11 -9.36 6.42
N ARG A 123 -2.82 -9.04 7.51
CA ARG A 123 -2.35 -9.35 8.88
C ARG A 123 -2.21 -10.85 9.16
N ARG A 124 -2.88 -11.71 8.39
CA ARG A 124 -2.79 -13.18 8.50
C ARG A 124 -1.77 -13.80 7.53
N ASP A 125 -1.28 -13.04 6.56
CA ASP A 125 -0.28 -13.51 5.61
C ASP A 125 1.09 -13.60 6.30
N PRO A 126 1.73 -14.79 6.37
CA PRO A 126 3.00 -14.95 7.06
C PRO A 126 4.14 -14.10 6.48
N ARG A 127 4.04 -13.67 5.21
CA ARG A 127 5.03 -12.79 4.58
C ARG A 127 5.07 -11.41 5.27
N PHE A 128 3.95 -10.98 5.86
CA PHE A 128 3.84 -9.71 6.59
C PHE A 128 4.46 -9.75 7.99
N ALA A 129 4.89 -10.91 8.48
CA ALA A 129 5.66 -11.01 9.72
C ALA A 129 7.02 -10.27 9.65
N ARG A 130 7.49 -9.93 8.43
CA ARG A 130 8.72 -9.13 8.24
C ARG A 130 8.52 -7.65 8.57
N PHE A 131 7.30 -7.16 8.56
CA PHE A 131 7.01 -5.77 8.88
C PHE A 131 7.01 -5.54 10.39
N ASP A 132 7.72 -4.51 10.83
CA ASP A 132 7.73 -4.04 12.23
C ASP A 132 6.51 -3.15 12.53
N ALA A 133 5.95 -2.49 11.51
CA ALA A 133 4.77 -1.64 11.63
C ALA A 133 3.84 -1.83 10.42
N LEU A 134 2.54 -2.00 10.68
CA LEU A 134 1.49 -2.08 9.66
C LEU A 134 0.46 -0.98 9.94
N VAL A 135 0.41 0.04 9.07
CA VAL A 135 -0.51 1.17 9.16
C VAL A 135 -1.47 1.10 7.96
N PHE A 136 -2.75 0.96 8.24
CA PHE A 136 -3.81 0.91 7.25
C PHE A 136 -4.76 2.09 7.42
N SER A 137 -5.10 2.76 6.33
CA SER A 137 -5.95 3.95 6.33
C SER A 137 -7.33 3.70 6.93
N ASN A 138 -7.90 2.51 6.68
CA ASN A 138 -9.20 2.12 7.22
C ASN A 138 -9.22 1.94 8.75
N GLU A 139 -8.08 1.68 9.37
CA GLU A 139 -7.93 1.60 10.83
C GLU A 139 -7.59 2.97 11.43
N LEU A 140 -6.87 3.80 10.66
CA LEU A 140 -6.42 5.13 11.07
C LEU A 140 -7.51 6.21 10.93
N GLY A 141 -8.41 6.05 9.94
CA GLY A 141 -9.36 7.09 9.54
C GLY A 141 -8.78 8.17 8.61
N HIS A 142 -7.48 8.11 8.33
CA HIS A 142 -6.75 9.00 7.42
C HIS A 142 -6.01 8.19 6.37
N LYS A 143 -5.97 8.70 5.14
CA LYS A 143 -5.30 8.04 4.01
C LYS A 143 -4.23 8.93 3.40
N LYS A 144 -3.22 8.33 2.74
CA LYS A 144 -2.29 9.06 1.88
C LYS A 144 -3.08 9.83 0.80
N PRO A 145 -2.68 11.05 0.44
CA PRO A 145 -1.47 11.77 0.83
C PRO A 145 -1.60 12.64 2.10
N ALA A 146 -2.62 12.45 2.95
CA ALA A 146 -2.79 13.27 4.15
C ALA A 146 -1.60 13.13 5.12
N PRO A 147 -1.09 14.24 5.70
CA PRO A 147 0.09 14.23 6.57
C PRO A 147 -0.11 13.38 7.84
N GLU A 148 -1.34 13.21 8.31
CA GLU A 148 -1.67 12.37 9.46
C GLU A 148 -1.31 10.90 9.21
N ALA A 149 -1.41 10.42 7.96
CA ALA A 149 -1.03 9.07 7.59
C ALA A 149 0.49 8.84 7.75
N PHE A 150 1.31 9.80 7.33
CA PHE A 150 2.77 9.73 7.46
C PHE A 150 3.22 9.91 8.91
N ALA A 151 2.57 10.78 9.68
CA ALA A 151 2.83 10.91 11.11
C ALA A 151 2.53 9.60 11.87
N ALA A 152 1.44 8.91 11.50
CA ALA A 152 1.11 7.60 12.07
C ALA A 152 2.14 6.52 11.71
N LEU A 153 2.68 6.54 10.47
CA LEU A 153 3.74 5.64 10.05
C LEU A 153 5.01 5.87 10.88
N GLU A 154 5.46 7.12 11.02
CA GLU A 154 6.64 7.47 11.80
C GLU A 154 6.51 7.01 13.26
N ALA A 155 5.36 7.27 13.87
CA ALA A 155 5.07 6.85 15.24
C ALA A 155 5.06 5.33 15.39
N ALA A 156 4.41 4.59 14.46
CA ALA A 156 4.31 3.14 14.51
C ALA A 156 5.66 2.45 14.24
N LEU A 157 6.49 3.00 13.34
CA LEU A 157 7.81 2.47 13.02
C LEU A 157 8.82 2.76 14.13
N GLU A 158 8.57 3.76 14.99
CA GLU A 158 9.47 4.25 16.04
C GLU A 158 10.84 4.66 15.48
N ARG A 159 10.84 5.25 14.28
CA ARG A 159 12.05 5.74 13.59
C ARG A 159 11.77 7.08 12.93
N PRO A 160 12.73 8.03 12.99
CA PRO A 160 12.56 9.33 12.36
C PRO A 160 12.29 9.22 10.85
N ALA A 161 11.38 10.03 10.34
CA ALA A 161 11.10 10.14 8.91
C ALA A 161 12.38 10.32 8.08
N ALA A 162 13.29 11.20 8.52
CA ALA A 162 14.57 11.48 7.84
C ALA A 162 15.54 10.27 7.75
N GLN A 163 15.28 9.20 8.50
CA GLN A 163 16.05 7.94 8.45
C GLN A 163 15.28 6.83 7.69
N THR A 164 14.11 7.14 7.13
CA THR A 164 13.22 6.15 6.53
C THR A 164 12.95 6.50 5.07
N ALA A 165 13.23 5.57 4.14
CA ALA A 165 12.72 5.68 2.79
C ALA A 165 11.24 5.28 2.76
N PHE A 166 10.45 5.94 1.92
CA PHE A 166 9.07 5.57 1.64
C PHE A 166 8.91 5.22 0.16
N VAL A 167 8.47 4.01 -0.13
CA VAL A 167 8.33 3.44 -1.48
C VAL A 167 6.85 3.37 -1.86
N ASP A 168 6.47 4.03 -2.95
CA ASP A 168 5.09 4.10 -3.43
C ASP A 168 5.09 4.26 -4.95
N ASP A 169 4.07 3.77 -5.65
CA ASP A 169 3.93 3.88 -7.11
C ASP A 169 3.18 5.16 -7.54
N VAL A 170 2.66 5.94 -6.58
CA VAL A 170 1.91 7.17 -6.82
C VAL A 170 2.74 8.40 -6.48
N GLN A 171 3.03 9.25 -7.48
CA GLN A 171 3.85 10.45 -7.30
C GLN A 171 3.33 11.39 -6.20
N GLU A 172 2.01 11.60 -6.10
CA GLU A 172 1.41 12.44 -5.08
C GLU A 172 1.72 11.96 -3.65
N ASN A 173 1.76 10.64 -3.44
CA ASN A 173 2.15 10.06 -2.15
C ASN A 173 3.64 10.26 -1.86
N ILE A 174 4.49 10.16 -2.89
CA ILE A 174 5.94 10.44 -2.77
C ILE A 174 6.18 11.90 -2.42
N ASP A 175 5.47 12.83 -3.06
CA ASP A 175 5.59 14.26 -2.76
C ASP A 175 5.18 14.56 -1.30
N ALA A 176 4.10 13.95 -0.84
CA ALA A 176 3.64 14.07 0.55
C ALA A 176 4.60 13.41 1.55
N ALA A 177 5.18 12.25 1.22
CA ALA A 177 6.22 11.62 2.03
C ALA A 177 7.45 12.51 2.17
N ASN A 178 7.93 13.09 1.07
CA ASN A 178 9.05 14.05 1.08
C ASN A 178 8.71 15.28 1.94
N ALA A 179 7.50 15.83 1.83
CA ALA A 179 7.04 16.93 2.66
C ALA A 179 6.98 16.58 4.15
N ALA A 180 6.71 15.31 4.48
CA ALA A 180 6.73 14.77 5.84
C ALA A 180 8.15 14.40 6.34
N GLY A 181 9.19 14.60 5.51
CA GLY A 181 10.60 14.37 5.86
C GLY A 181 11.12 12.98 5.55
N PHE A 182 10.34 12.10 4.94
CA PHE A 182 10.79 10.81 4.45
C PHE A 182 11.66 10.96 3.19
N HIS A 183 12.43 9.93 2.86
CA HIS A 183 13.10 9.83 1.56
C HIS A 183 12.19 9.08 0.58
N GLY A 184 11.45 9.80 -0.26
CA GLY A 184 10.52 9.21 -1.22
C GLY A 184 11.25 8.49 -2.36
N ILE A 185 10.84 7.26 -2.65
CA ILE A 185 11.30 6.45 -3.80
C ILE A 185 10.06 6.07 -4.62
N LEU A 186 9.96 6.64 -5.84
CA LEU A 186 8.88 6.28 -6.76
C LEU A 186 9.15 4.92 -7.39
N TYR A 187 8.22 4.00 -7.20
CA TYR A 187 8.34 2.63 -7.69
C TYR A 187 7.64 2.42 -9.03
N HIS A 188 8.30 1.71 -9.93
CA HIS A 188 7.72 1.24 -11.18
C HIS A 188 8.06 -0.23 -11.41
N HIS A 189 7.05 -1.07 -11.68
CA HIS A 189 7.24 -2.50 -11.93
C HIS A 189 8.27 -2.81 -13.02
N GLY A 190 8.27 -2.04 -14.10
CA GLY A 190 9.21 -2.19 -15.21
C GLY A 190 10.67 -1.84 -14.90
N ALA A 191 10.91 -1.21 -13.72
CA ALA A 191 12.22 -0.73 -13.28
C ALA A 191 12.64 -1.36 -11.93
N HIS A 192 12.18 -2.58 -11.61
CA HIS A 192 12.42 -3.20 -10.31
C HIS A 192 13.92 -3.31 -9.95
N ALA A 193 14.78 -3.68 -10.90
CA ALA A 193 16.23 -3.75 -10.68
C ALA A 193 16.88 -2.37 -10.40
N GLU A 194 16.31 -1.30 -10.93
CA GLU A 194 16.75 0.07 -10.63
C GLU A 194 16.35 0.47 -9.23
N PHE A 195 15.12 0.16 -8.86
CA PHE A 195 14.63 0.33 -7.50
C PHE A 195 15.49 -0.41 -6.46
N GLU A 196 15.85 -1.68 -6.71
CA GLU A 196 16.71 -2.44 -5.79
C GLU A 196 18.08 -1.77 -5.59
N ARG A 197 18.68 -1.23 -6.67
CA ARG A 197 19.95 -0.48 -6.56
C ARG A 197 19.79 0.81 -5.75
N GLU A 198 18.70 1.53 -5.96
CA GLU A 198 18.39 2.76 -5.22
C GLU A 198 18.16 2.47 -3.73
N LEU A 199 17.37 1.45 -3.42
CA LEU A 199 17.12 1.02 -2.05
C LEU A 199 18.41 0.55 -1.36
N ALA A 200 19.27 -0.20 -2.06
CA ALA A 200 20.57 -0.64 -1.54
C ALA A 200 21.49 0.55 -1.27
N ALA A 201 21.53 1.53 -2.16
CA ALA A 201 22.30 2.77 -1.95
C ALA A 201 21.78 3.56 -0.74
N TRP A 202 20.46 3.69 -0.60
CA TRP A 202 19.86 4.31 0.58
C TRP A 202 20.26 3.57 1.87
N LEU A 203 20.05 2.27 1.95
CA LEU A 203 20.36 1.48 3.14
C LEU A 203 21.86 1.45 3.47
N GLY A 204 22.73 1.56 2.46
CA GLY A 204 24.17 1.69 2.60
C GLY A 204 24.66 3.07 3.07
N GLY A 205 23.77 4.05 3.26
CA GLY A 205 24.10 5.39 3.73
C GLY A 205 24.63 6.34 2.66
N ALA A 206 24.46 6.01 1.35
CA ALA A 206 24.79 6.92 0.25
C ALA A 206 23.72 8.00 0.12
N ASP A 207 24.06 9.26 0.43
CA ASP A 207 23.16 10.39 0.17
C ASP A 207 23.20 10.79 -1.31
N ARG A 208 22.04 11.21 -1.89
CA ARG A 208 21.93 11.77 -3.25
C ARG A 208 22.59 13.17 -3.41
N THR A 209 23.40 13.62 -2.48
CA THR A 209 23.95 14.98 -2.45
C THR A 209 25.20 15.20 -3.30
N THR A 210 25.49 14.37 -4.33
CA THR A 210 26.57 14.65 -5.29
C THR A 210 26.13 14.36 -6.72
N GLY A 211 25.40 15.31 -7.31
CA GLY A 211 25.06 15.34 -8.71
C GLY A 211 24.51 16.71 -9.04
N GLY A 212 25.47 17.70 -9.09
CA GLY A 212 25.21 19.03 -9.62
C GLY A 212 25.45 19.06 -11.14
#